data_344bcc18d89cf803b0f7fb10651cb2c1
#
_entry.id   344bcc18d89cf803b0f7fb10651cb2c1
#
_cell.length_a   1.000
_cell.length_b   1.000
_cell.length_c   1.000
_cell.angle_alpha   90.00
_cell.angle_beta   90.00
_cell.angle_gamma   90.00
#
_symmetry.space_group_name_H-M   'P 1'
#
loop_
_entity.id
_entity.type
_entity.pdbx_description
1 polymer ?
#
loop_
_entity_poly.entity_id
_entity_poly.type
_entity_poly.pdbx_seq_one_letter_code
_entity_poly.pdbx_strand_id
1 'polypeptide(L)'
;QRLFREAAGLNLDKADLKRYEEFVDHRIYRFLLRAEADAKAGGDVLIEPWNLPITAGLQECIEQFRRLNETIELAPILDRLAHRPPLQFSYSDETEAMLPDLAGGLGVAVARALKIIEPDLKNPQTKQWDLASRIFELLL
;
A
#
# COMPACT_ATOMS: atom_id res chain seq x y z
N GLN A 1 -2.87 0.26 13.32
CA GLN A 1 -3.02 1.38 14.25
C GLN A 1 -1.68 1.77 14.91
N ARG A 2 -0.96 0.80 15.43
CA ARG A 2 0.39 1.03 15.98
C ARG A 2 1.34 1.60 14.92
N LEU A 3 1.22 1.14 13.68
CA LEU A 3 2.02 1.64 12.56
C LEU A 3 1.89 3.17 12.41
N PHE A 4 0.66 3.68 12.42
CA PHE A 4 0.42 5.12 12.27
C PHE A 4 0.95 5.93 13.45
N ARG A 5 0.84 5.38 14.65
CA ARG A 5 1.36 6.02 15.85
C ARG A 5 2.88 6.11 15.81
N GLU A 6 3.55 5.02 15.49
CA GLU A 6 5.02 4.96 15.47
C GLU A 6 5.61 5.68 14.26
N ALA A 7 4.98 5.58 13.08
CA ALA A 7 5.50 6.22 11.88
C ALA A 7 5.27 7.73 11.85
N ALA A 8 4.17 8.23 12.43
CA ALA A 8 3.78 9.62 12.27
C ALA A 8 3.06 10.23 13.47
N GLY A 9 2.95 9.53 14.58
CA GLY A 9 2.26 10.04 15.77
C GLY A 9 0.77 10.27 15.56
N LEU A 10 0.14 9.50 14.68
CA LEU A 10 -1.27 9.65 14.35
C LEU A 10 -2.12 8.63 15.10
N ASN A 11 -3.31 9.06 15.52
CA ASN A 11 -4.31 8.18 16.13
C ASN A 11 -5.46 7.97 15.16
N LEU A 12 -5.77 6.70 14.88
CA LEU A 12 -6.85 6.33 13.98
C LEU A 12 -8.03 5.75 14.76
N ASP A 13 -9.24 6.21 14.44
CA ASP A 13 -10.47 5.59 14.92
C ASP A 13 -10.91 4.47 13.95
N LYS A 14 -12.07 3.86 14.21
CA LYS A 14 -12.58 2.77 13.37
C LYS A 14 -12.84 3.20 11.93
N ALA A 15 -13.37 4.41 11.74
CA ALA A 15 -13.63 4.94 10.41
C ALA A 15 -12.34 5.17 9.65
N ASP A 16 -11.30 5.67 10.33
CA ASP A 16 -9.98 5.85 9.75
C ASP A 16 -9.34 4.52 9.36
N LEU A 17 -9.44 3.51 10.21
CA LEU A 17 -8.91 2.19 9.90
C LEU A 17 -9.56 1.60 8.66
N LYS A 18 -10.87 1.79 8.50
CA LYS A 18 -11.58 1.35 7.30
C LYS A 18 -11.07 2.08 6.06
N ARG A 19 -10.90 3.38 6.14
CA ARG A 19 -10.36 4.18 5.01
C ARG A 19 -8.94 3.77 4.67
N TYR A 20 -8.13 3.51 5.68
CA TYR A 20 -6.78 3.02 5.50
C TYR A 20 -6.77 1.68 4.76
N GLU A 21 -7.58 0.72 5.20
CA GLU A 21 -7.66 -0.59 4.57
C GLU A 21 -8.12 -0.48 3.11
N GLU A 22 -9.15 0.32 2.85
CA GLU A 22 -9.63 0.57 1.48
C GLU A 22 -8.55 1.21 0.61
N PHE A 23 -7.81 2.16 1.16
CA PHE A 23 -6.71 2.81 0.47
C PHE A 23 -5.62 1.80 0.08
N VAL A 24 -5.17 0.98 1.04
CA VAL A 24 -4.11 0.00 0.81
C VAL A 24 -4.56 -1.04 -0.20
N ASP A 25 -5.78 -1.58 -0.06
CA ASP A 25 -6.31 -2.57 -0.98
C ASP A 25 -6.37 -2.04 -2.41
N HIS A 26 -6.86 -0.82 -2.57
CA HIS A 26 -6.94 -0.18 -3.88
C HIS A 26 -5.55 0.01 -4.49
N ARG A 27 -4.57 0.45 -3.70
CA ARG A 27 -3.21 0.67 -4.18
C ARG A 27 -2.52 -0.63 -4.55
N ILE A 28 -2.66 -1.67 -3.75
CA ILE A 28 -2.09 -3.00 -4.05
C ILE A 28 -2.66 -3.52 -5.36
N TYR A 29 -3.97 -3.43 -5.55
CA TYR A 29 -4.60 -3.88 -6.79
C TYR A 29 -4.07 -3.09 -8.00
N ARG A 30 -3.95 -1.77 -7.87
CA ARG A 30 -3.39 -0.92 -8.92
C ARG A 30 -1.94 -1.28 -9.24
N PHE A 31 -1.14 -1.60 -8.23
CA PHE A 31 0.24 -2.05 -8.42
C PHE A 31 0.29 -3.36 -9.20
N LEU A 32 -0.60 -4.30 -8.87
CA LEU A 32 -0.67 -5.58 -9.58
C LEU A 32 -1.14 -5.41 -11.03
N LEU A 33 -2.10 -4.53 -11.29
CA LEU A 33 -2.51 -4.20 -12.66
C LEU A 33 -1.36 -3.62 -13.47
N ARG A 34 -0.60 -2.71 -12.86
CA ARG A 34 0.55 -2.10 -13.52
C ARG A 34 1.66 -3.11 -13.75
N ALA A 35 1.90 -3.98 -12.77
CA ALA A 35 2.89 -5.05 -12.89
C ALA A 35 2.50 -6.04 -13.99
N GLU A 36 1.22 -6.36 -14.13
CA GLU A 36 0.72 -7.22 -15.20
C GLU A 36 1.00 -6.59 -16.57
N ALA A 37 0.74 -5.30 -16.72
CA ALA A 37 1.02 -4.59 -17.96
C ALA A 37 2.51 -4.60 -18.27
N ASP A 38 3.38 -4.43 -17.28
CA ASP A 38 4.82 -4.48 -17.44
C ASP A 38 5.29 -5.88 -17.84
N ALA A 39 4.79 -6.92 -17.19
CA ALA A 39 5.10 -8.30 -17.53
C ALA A 39 4.68 -8.63 -18.96
N LYS A 40 3.48 -8.21 -19.36
CA LYS A 40 2.95 -8.42 -20.70
C LYS A 40 3.81 -7.73 -21.75
N ALA A 41 4.24 -6.50 -21.50
CA ALA A 41 5.09 -5.74 -22.42
C ALA A 41 6.46 -6.41 -22.60
N GLY A 42 6.96 -7.06 -21.55
CA GLY A 42 8.23 -7.81 -21.58
C GLY A 42 8.11 -9.22 -22.15
N GLY A 43 6.92 -9.65 -22.58
CA GLY A 43 6.70 -11.00 -23.12
C GLY A 43 6.58 -12.08 -22.05
N ASP A 44 6.45 -11.71 -20.79
CA ASP A 44 6.27 -12.64 -19.66
C ASP A 44 4.80 -12.99 -19.49
N VAL A 45 4.54 -14.08 -18.78
CA VAL A 45 3.18 -14.56 -18.47
C VAL A 45 2.92 -14.64 -16.98
N LEU A 46 3.88 -14.21 -16.17
CA LEU A 46 3.84 -14.26 -14.71
C LEU A 46 4.28 -12.91 -14.16
N ILE A 47 3.57 -12.41 -13.18
CA ILE A 47 3.94 -11.16 -12.50
C ILE A 47 5.03 -11.47 -11.49
N GLU A 48 6.21 -10.88 -11.71
CA GLU A 48 7.37 -11.05 -10.85
C GLU A 48 7.62 -9.80 -10.00
N PRO A 49 8.40 -9.90 -8.92
CA PRO A 49 8.67 -8.74 -8.06
C PRO A 49 9.21 -7.51 -8.80
N TRP A 50 10.05 -7.71 -9.81
CA TRP A 50 10.61 -6.60 -10.59
C TRP A 50 9.59 -5.90 -11.50
N ASN A 51 8.42 -6.49 -11.70
CA ASN A 51 7.34 -5.84 -12.44
C ASN A 51 6.58 -4.83 -11.60
N LEU A 52 6.66 -4.91 -10.27
CA LEU A 52 5.97 -3.98 -9.38
C LEU A 52 6.58 -2.59 -9.49
N PRO A 53 5.76 -1.53 -9.66
CA PRO A 53 6.27 -0.17 -9.85
C PRO A 53 6.63 0.50 -8.51
N ILE A 54 7.56 -0.09 -7.78
CA ILE A 54 7.99 0.41 -6.47
C ILE A 54 9.01 1.53 -6.67
N THR A 55 8.64 2.75 -6.27
CA THR A 55 9.53 3.91 -6.32
C THR A 55 10.57 3.84 -5.21
N ALA A 56 11.64 4.64 -5.33
CA ALA A 56 12.65 4.74 -4.28
C ALA A 56 12.03 5.17 -2.94
N GLY A 57 11.12 6.13 -2.97
CA GLY A 57 10.44 6.59 -1.75
C GLY A 57 9.58 5.50 -1.10
N LEU A 58 8.87 4.73 -1.90
CA LEU A 58 8.09 3.61 -1.37
C LEU A 58 9.01 2.52 -0.82
N GLN A 59 10.13 2.25 -1.48
CA GLN A 59 11.11 1.28 -0.97
C GLN A 59 11.62 1.69 0.42
N GLU A 60 11.89 2.97 0.64
CA GLU A 60 12.28 3.47 1.96
C GLU A 60 11.17 3.27 2.98
N CYS A 61 9.91 3.47 2.60
CA CYS A 61 8.77 3.23 3.47
C CYS A 61 8.62 1.74 3.83
N ILE A 62 8.89 0.85 2.88
CA ILE A 62 8.90 -0.60 3.13
C ILE A 62 9.98 -0.94 4.15
N GLU A 63 11.17 -0.38 4.00
CA GLU A 63 12.28 -0.60 4.94
C GLU A 63 11.95 -0.05 6.33
N GLN A 64 11.32 1.12 6.39
CA GLN A 64 10.86 1.68 7.66
C GLN A 64 9.81 0.77 8.32
N PHE A 65 8.88 0.24 7.54
CA PHE A 65 7.89 -0.72 8.04
C PHE A 65 8.57 -1.93 8.67
N ARG A 66 9.57 -2.49 7.99
CA ARG A 66 10.31 -3.65 8.51
C ARG A 66 10.95 -3.36 9.86
N ARG A 67 11.44 -2.12 10.08
CA ARG A 67 12.06 -1.72 11.34
C ARG A 67 11.05 -1.52 12.48
N LEU A 68 9.76 -1.39 12.17
CA LEU A 68 8.73 -1.20 13.19
C LEU A 68 8.34 -2.48 13.93
N ASN A 69 8.79 -3.64 13.44
CA ASN A 69 8.43 -4.96 14.00
C ASN A 69 6.92 -5.22 14.00
N GLU A 70 6.21 -4.64 13.05
CA GLU A 70 4.80 -4.88 12.85
C GLU A 70 4.62 -6.06 11.89
N THR A 71 3.53 -6.81 12.08
CA THR A 71 3.18 -7.92 11.19
C THR A 71 1.88 -7.63 10.48
N ILE A 72 1.88 -7.79 9.16
CA ILE A 72 0.66 -7.73 8.35
C ILE A 72 0.45 -9.12 7.77
N GLU A 73 -0.75 -9.67 8.01
CA GLU A 73 -1.12 -10.99 7.54
C GLU A 73 -1.37 -10.99 6.04
N LEU A 74 -0.86 -12.01 5.34
CA LEU A 74 -1.05 -12.18 3.91
C LEU A 74 -2.50 -12.59 3.57
N ALA A 75 -3.07 -13.50 4.36
CA ALA A 75 -4.39 -14.07 4.04
C ALA A 75 -5.50 -13.02 3.85
N PRO A 76 -5.64 -11.99 4.71
CA PRO A 76 -6.64 -10.95 4.48
C PRO A 76 -6.41 -10.15 3.20
N ILE A 77 -5.14 -9.93 2.81
CA ILE A 77 -4.81 -9.24 1.56
C ILE A 77 -5.30 -10.06 0.37
N LEU A 78 -4.99 -11.35 0.36
CA LEU A 78 -5.41 -12.26 -0.71
C LEU A 78 -6.94 -12.36 -0.79
N ASP A 79 -7.61 -12.40 0.36
CA ASP A 79 -9.06 -12.46 0.41
C ASP A 79 -9.69 -11.21 -0.22
N ARG A 80 -9.17 -10.03 0.10
CA ARG A 80 -9.67 -8.79 -0.49
C ARG A 80 -9.37 -8.68 -1.98
N LEU A 81 -8.21 -9.14 -2.42
CA LEU A 81 -7.87 -9.17 -3.85
C LEU A 81 -8.79 -10.10 -4.63
N ALA A 82 -9.23 -11.21 -4.01
CA ALA A 82 -10.16 -12.14 -4.64
C ALA A 82 -11.53 -11.52 -4.95
N HIS A 83 -11.89 -10.41 -4.28
CA HIS A 83 -13.14 -9.69 -4.51
C HIS A 83 -13.00 -8.60 -5.59
N ARG A 84 -11.81 -8.40 -6.15
CA ARG A 84 -11.56 -7.48 -7.25
C ARG A 84 -11.66 -8.21 -8.59
N PRO A 85 -11.84 -7.49 -9.71
CA PRO A 85 -11.80 -8.12 -11.01
C PRO A 85 -10.49 -8.89 -11.20
N PRO A 86 -10.55 -10.14 -11.68
CA PRO A 86 -9.34 -10.98 -11.75
C PRO A 86 -8.32 -10.45 -12.73
N LEU A 87 -7.05 -10.64 -12.37
CA LEU A 87 -5.93 -10.36 -13.26
C LEU A 87 -5.87 -11.42 -14.35
N GLN A 88 -5.33 -11.08 -15.52
CA GLN A 88 -5.10 -12.03 -16.61
C GLN A 88 -3.92 -12.96 -16.30
N PHE A 89 -2.92 -12.46 -15.61
CA PHE A 89 -1.72 -13.19 -15.23
C PHE A 89 -1.73 -13.57 -13.76
N SER A 90 -1.16 -14.73 -13.46
CA SER A 90 -0.86 -15.09 -12.07
C SER A 90 0.37 -14.32 -11.61
N TYR A 91 0.54 -14.17 -10.32
CA TYR A 91 1.77 -13.65 -9.74
C TYR A 91 2.56 -14.77 -9.09
N SER A 92 3.89 -14.64 -9.12
CA SER A 92 4.80 -15.63 -8.55
C SER A 92 4.65 -15.73 -7.03
N ASP A 93 5.17 -16.81 -6.45
CA ASP A 93 5.19 -16.97 -5.00
C ASP A 93 6.00 -15.86 -4.33
N GLU A 94 7.07 -15.41 -4.97
CA GLU A 94 7.89 -14.30 -4.48
C GLU A 94 7.13 -12.98 -4.49
N THR A 95 6.34 -12.73 -5.52
CA THR A 95 5.46 -11.54 -5.59
C THR A 95 4.41 -11.60 -4.50
N GLU A 96 3.76 -12.75 -4.32
CA GLU A 96 2.77 -12.93 -3.27
C GLU A 96 3.38 -12.67 -1.89
N ALA A 97 4.57 -13.21 -1.64
CA ALA A 97 5.27 -13.04 -0.36
C ALA A 97 5.62 -11.58 -0.05
N MET A 98 5.71 -10.72 -1.07
CA MET A 98 6.00 -9.30 -0.90
C MET A 98 4.77 -8.47 -0.51
N LEU A 99 3.56 -8.99 -0.69
CA LEU A 99 2.34 -8.20 -0.47
C LEU A 99 2.20 -7.63 0.95
N PRO A 100 2.54 -8.37 2.03
CA PRO A 100 2.51 -7.77 3.37
C PRO A 100 3.47 -6.60 3.53
N ASP A 101 4.67 -6.69 3.01
CA ASP A 101 5.65 -5.60 3.07
C ASP A 101 5.21 -4.41 2.23
N LEU A 102 4.62 -4.67 1.07
CA LEU A 102 4.05 -3.60 0.23
C LEU A 102 2.92 -2.89 0.96
N ALA A 103 2.01 -3.65 1.59
CA ALA A 103 0.94 -3.08 2.39
C ALA A 103 1.48 -2.22 3.53
N GLY A 104 2.49 -2.72 4.26
CA GLY A 104 3.14 -1.99 5.34
C GLY A 104 3.83 -0.72 4.86
N GLY A 105 4.54 -0.80 3.75
CA GLY A 105 5.19 0.36 3.13
C GLY A 105 4.20 1.42 2.69
N LEU A 106 3.08 1.02 2.09
CA LEU A 106 2.01 1.94 1.72
C LEU A 106 1.39 2.60 2.96
N GLY A 107 1.25 1.83 4.05
CA GLY A 107 0.78 2.37 5.33
C GLY A 107 1.70 3.45 5.88
N VAL A 108 3.01 3.19 5.88
CA VAL A 108 4.01 4.18 6.31
C VAL A 108 3.96 5.41 5.38
N ALA A 109 3.85 5.18 4.08
CA ALA A 109 3.81 6.26 3.10
C ALA A 109 2.60 7.18 3.32
N VAL A 110 1.41 6.61 3.53
CA VAL A 110 0.22 7.43 3.76
C VAL A 110 0.29 8.15 5.11
N ALA A 111 0.82 7.51 6.15
CA ALA A 111 1.02 8.15 7.44
C ALA A 111 1.93 9.38 7.33
N ARG A 112 3.04 9.23 6.61
CA ARG A 112 3.98 10.34 6.36
C ARG A 112 3.34 11.42 5.51
N ALA A 113 2.56 11.04 4.48
CA ALA A 113 1.87 11.99 3.62
C ALA A 113 0.87 12.83 4.41
N LEU A 114 0.10 12.21 5.31
CA LEU A 114 -0.84 12.93 6.17
C LEU A 114 -0.13 13.99 7.02
N LYS A 115 1.05 13.67 7.55
CA LYS A 115 1.82 14.65 8.34
C LYS A 115 2.45 15.75 7.49
N ILE A 116 2.73 15.50 6.22
CA ILE A 116 3.19 16.54 5.29
C ILE A 116 2.03 17.48 4.96
N ILE A 117 0.83 16.92 4.72
CA ILE A 117 -0.37 17.70 4.44
C ILE A 117 -0.69 18.63 5.61
N GLU A 118 -0.60 18.13 6.82
CA GLU A 118 -0.87 18.91 8.01
C GLU A 118 0.08 18.48 9.15
N PRO A 119 1.17 19.23 9.39
CA PRO A 119 2.20 18.82 10.36
C PRO A 119 1.72 18.64 11.79
N ASP A 120 0.68 19.37 12.20
CA ASP A 120 0.12 19.28 13.55
C ASP A 120 -0.99 18.23 13.69
N LEU A 121 -1.25 17.47 12.63
CA LEU A 121 -2.32 16.48 12.61
C LEU A 121 -2.06 15.37 13.64
N LYS A 122 -3.11 15.03 14.41
CA LYS A 122 -3.10 13.88 15.33
C LYS A 122 -4.20 12.89 14.98
N ASN A 123 -5.36 13.39 14.58
CA ASN A 123 -6.53 12.58 14.24
C ASN A 123 -6.96 12.94 12.81
N PRO A 124 -6.63 12.11 11.81
CA PRO A 124 -7.00 12.40 10.42
C PRO A 124 -8.50 12.57 10.25
N GLN A 125 -8.89 13.50 9.39
CA GLN A 125 -10.28 13.75 9.01
C GLN A 125 -10.47 13.33 7.56
N THR A 126 -11.73 13.27 7.10
CA THR A 126 -12.06 12.96 5.72
C THR A 126 -11.25 13.80 4.73
N LYS A 127 -11.09 15.08 5.03
CA LYS A 127 -10.35 16.02 4.20
C LYS A 127 -8.90 15.58 3.97
N GLN A 128 -8.19 15.17 5.02
CA GLN A 128 -6.81 14.74 4.88
C GLN A 128 -6.70 13.40 4.13
N TRP A 129 -7.61 12.47 4.40
CA TRP A 129 -7.65 11.20 3.66
C TRP A 129 -7.89 11.44 2.17
N ASP A 130 -8.81 12.33 1.82
CA ASP A 130 -9.10 12.65 0.42
C ASP A 130 -7.89 13.27 -0.28
N LEU A 131 -7.20 14.20 0.40
CA LEU A 131 -5.99 14.81 -0.14
C LEU A 131 -4.89 13.79 -0.36
N ALA A 132 -4.65 12.92 0.63
CA ALA A 132 -3.64 11.86 0.51
C ALA A 132 -3.97 10.93 -0.65
N SER A 133 -5.22 10.48 -0.77
CA SER A 133 -5.65 9.62 -1.86
C SER A 133 -5.43 10.25 -3.23
N ARG A 134 -5.74 11.54 -3.37
CA ARG A 134 -5.54 12.26 -4.62
C ARG A 134 -4.06 12.39 -4.99
N ILE A 135 -3.20 12.61 -3.99
CA ILE A 135 -1.75 12.69 -4.21
C ILE A 135 -1.22 11.33 -4.68
N PHE A 136 -1.62 10.26 -4.03
CA PHE A 136 -1.19 8.92 -4.42
C PHE A 136 -1.73 8.52 -5.79
N GLU A 137 -2.97 8.91 -6.11
CA GLU A 137 -3.54 8.67 -7.44
C GLU A 137 -2.71 9.33 -8.53
N LEU A 138 -2.15 10.50 -8.24
CA LEU A 138 -1.31 11.23 -9.19
C LEU A 138 0.09 10.62 -9.34
N LEU A 139 0.69 10.16 -8.23
CA LEU A 139 2.11 9.79 -8.18
C LEU A 139 2.37 8.29 -8.24
N LEU A 140 1.42 7.50 -7.87
CA LEU A 140 1.52 6.03 -7.81
C LEU A 140 0.37 5.40 -8.59
#